data_de86a29b2f98312f1fec4269f7c5e288
#
_entry.id   de86a29b2f98312f1fec4269f7c5e288
#
_cell.length_a   1.000
_cell.length_b   1.000
_cell.length_c   1.000
_cell.angle_alpha   90.00
_cell.angle_beta   90.00
_cell.angle_gamma   90.00
#
_symmetry.space_group_name_H-M   'P 1'
#
loop_
_entity.id
_entity.type
_entity.pdbx_description
1 polymer ?
#
loop_
_entity_poly.entity_id
_entity_poly.type
_entity_poly.pdbx_seq_one_letter_code
_entity_poly.pdbx_strand_id
1 'polypeptide(L)'
;MIKRILILCILVMVSIYLVVAVTVFNRKPENQVCKGMELVVKDSVDYGFITKAEVTKLLKQKKLYPEKKRIGTINVRQLEEVLSQHPFVSRAECYLTSGGKVGIEIYQRIPLLRVMSSNGDNYYIDLSLIHI
;
A
#
# COMPACT_ATOMS: atom_id res chain seq x y z
N MET A 1 -43.88 35.28 -8.44
CA MET A 1 -43.03 35.35 -7.24
C MET A 1 -42.85 34.01 -6.61
N ILE A 2 -43.88 33.23 -6.34
CA ILE A 2 -43.83 31.90 -5.67
C ILE A 2 -42.88 30.91 -6.38
N LYS A 3 -42.91 30.80 -7.72
CA LYS A 3 -42.00 29.88 -8.46
C LYS A 3 -40.50 30.21 -8.26
N ARG A 4 -40.13 31.50 -8.17
CA ARG A 4 -38.73 31.89 -7.92
C ARG A 4 -38.28 31.56 -6.52
N ILE A 5 -39.15 31.70 -5.53
CA ILE A 5 -38.87 31.32 -4.13
C ILE A 5 -38.71 29.82 -4.04
N LEU A 6 -39.53 29.02 -4.69
CA LEU A 6 -39.47 27.57 -4.70
C LEU A 6 -38.18 27.05 -5.35
N ILE A 7 -37.75 27.64 -6.46
CA ILE A 7 -36.47 27.31 -7.10
C ILE A 7 -35.29 27.63 -6.18
N LEU A 8 -35.32 28.75 -5.48
CA LEU A 8 -34.28 29.17 -4.56
C LEU A 8 -34.18 28.22 -3.36
N CYS A 9 -35.30 27.78 -2.80
CA CYS A 9 -35.35 26.78 -1.74
C CYS A 9 -34.75 25.43 -2.19
N ILE A 10 -35.06 24.97 -3.41
CA ILE A 10 -34.50 23.73 -3.96
C ILE A 10 -32.98 23.86 -4.14
N LEU A 11 -32.48 24.98 -4.67
CA LEU A 11 -31.06 25.23 -4.81
C LEU A 11 -30.32 25.19 -3.48
N VAL A 12 -30.87 25.79 -2.43
CA VAL A 12 -30.31 25.77 -1.08
C VAL A 12 -30.27 24.34 -0.52
N MET A 13 -31.38 23.58 -0.68
CA MET A 13 -31.43 22.19 -0.26
C MET A 13 -30.36 21.32 -0.96
N VAL A 14 -30.20 21.45 -2.26
CA VAL A 14 -29.20 20.74 -3.04
C VAL A 14 -27.78 21.12 -2.61
N SER A 15 -27.53 22.39 -2.36
CA SER A 15 -26.24 22.90 -1.89
C SER A 15 -25.88 22.31 -0.52
N ILE A 16 -26.82 22.30 0.43
CA ILE A 16 -26.62 21.69 1.75
C ILE A 16 -26.35 20.19 1.62
N TYR A 17 -27.12 19.48 0.79
CA TYR A 17 -26.93 18.06 0.53
C TYR A 17 -25.53 17.76 -0.03
N LEU A 18 -25.04 18.55 -0.99
CA LEU A 18 -23.70 18.39 -1.55
C LEU A 18 -22.60 18.60 -0.50
N VAL A 19 -22.72 19.64 0.32
CA VAL A 19 -21.75 19.91 1.40
C VAL A 19 -21.72 18.74 2.40
N VAL A 20 -22.88 18.24 2.80
CA VAL A 20 -22.97 17.10 3.72
C VAL A 20 -22.41 15.83 3.06
N ALA A 21 -22.74 15.56 1.81
CA ALA A 21 -22.23 14.42 1.08
C ALA A 21 -20.70 14.43 0.98
N VAL A 22 -20.10 15.57 0.60
CA VAL A 22 -18.64 15.72 0.51
C VAL A 22 -17.97 15.56 1.88
N THR A 23 -18.53 16.13 2.94
CA THR A 23 -17.95 16.02 4.29
C THR A 23 -18.05 14.60 4.86
N VAL A 24 -19.13 13.88 4.59
CA VAL A 24 -19.31 12.49 5.04
C VAL A 24 -18.39 11.55 4.26
N PHE A 25 -18.30 11.72 2.94
CA PHE A 25 -17.43 10.88 2.10
C PHE A 25 -15.93 11.15 2.34
N ASN A 26 -15.55 12.39 2.66
CA ASN A 26 -14.14 12.75 2.92
C ASN A 26 -13.68 12.50 4.36
N ARG A 27 -14.50 11.95 5.22
CA ARG A 27 -14.04 11.56 6.56
C ARG A 27 -12.98 10.47 6.44
N LYS A 28 -11.71 10.88 6.55
CA LYS A 28 -10.60 9.93 6.69
C LYS A 28 -10.84 9.09 7.93
N PRO A 29 -10.73 7.77 7.84
CA PRO A 29 -10.96 6.88 8.98
C PRO A 29 -9.78 6.87 9.96
N GLU A 30 -9.33 8.06 10.41
CA GLU A 30 -8.14 8.22 11.27
C GLU A 30 -8.24 7.45 12.58
N ASN A 31 -9.45 7.29 13.09
CA ASN A 31 -9.70 6.59 14.36
C ASN A 31 -10.01 5.09 14.20
N GLN A 32 -10.06 4.58 12.96
CA GLN A 32 -10.29 3.16 12.75
C GLN A 32 -9.02 2.37 13.05
N VAL A 33 -9.22 1.22 13.69
CA VAL A 33 -8.15 0.24 13.89
C VAL A 33 -7.93 -0.53 12.59
N CYS A 34 -6.69 -0.69 12.19
CA CYS A 34 -6.34 -1.46 11.01
C CYS A 34 -6.79 -2.92 11.18
N LYS A 35 -7.64 -3.38 10.26
CA LYS A 35 -8.23 -4.72 10.26
C LYS A 35 -7.28 -5.79 9.73
N GLY A 36 -6.18 -5.38 9.13
CA GLY A 36 -5.20 -6.31 8.56
C GLY A 36 -4.44 -5.74 7.37
N MET A 37 -3.67 -6.60 6.76
CA MET A 37 -2.82 -6.30 5.62
C MET A 37 -3.25 -7.13 4.41
N GLU A 38 -3.35 -6.48 3.26
CA GLU A 38 -3.60 -7.12 1.97
C GLU A 38 -2.35 -6.98 1.12
N LEU A 39 -1.70 -8.11 0.81
CA LEU A 39 -0.48 -8.15 0.04
C LEU A 39 -0.78 -8.65 -1.37
N VAL A 40 -0.38 -7.87 -2.35
CA VAL A 40 -0.39 -8.23 -3.77
C VAL A 40 1.04 -8.19 -4.27
N VAL A 41 1.52 -9.32 -4.77
CA VAL A 41 2.83 -9.40 -5.42
C VAL A 41 2.58 -9.32 -6.92
N LYS A 42 3.12 -8.29 -7.55
CA LYS A 42 3.08 -8.09 -9.00
C LYS A 42 4.37 -8.60 -9.63
N ASP A 43 4.29 -8.98 -10.90
CA ASP A 43 5.41 -9.54 -11.66
C ASP A 43 5.97 -10.86 -11.11
N SER A 44 5.14 -11.62 -10.39
CA SER A 44 5.46 -12.98 -9.99
C SER A 44 5.31 -13.94 -11.18
N VAL A 45 6.23 -13.85 -12.12
CA VAL A 45 6.38 -14.90 -13.13
C VAL A 45 7.05 -16.09 -12.43
N ASP A 46 6.31 -17.16 -12.17
CA ASP A 46 6.71 -18.50 -11.71
C ASP A 46 7.76 -18.65 -10.57
N TYR A 47 8.44 -17.58 -10.20
CA TYR A 47 9.49 -17.57 -9.17
C TYR A 47 9.11 -16.63 -8.04
N GLY A 48 8.32 -17.11 -7.10
CA GLY A 48 7.93 -16.35 -5.90
C GLY A 48 9.12 -16.18 -4.95
N PHE A 49 10.03 -15.24 -5.23
CA PHE A 49 11.17 -14.94 -4.32
C PHE A 49 10.73 -14.24 -3.03
N ILE A 50 9.52 -13.67 -3.00
CA ILE A 50 8.97 -13.00 -1.83
C ILE A 50 7.63 -13.61 -1.49
N THR A 51 7.52 -14.14 -0.29
CA THR A 51 6.29 -14.69 0.24
C THR A 51 5.61 -13.73 1.21
N LYS A 52 4.29 -13.86 1.35
CA LYS A 52 3.53 -13.11 2.36
C LYS A 52 4.07 -13.31 3.78
N ALA A 53 4.60 -14.50 4.06
CA ALA A 53 5.17 -14.83 5.35
C ALA A 53 6.46 -14.04 5.63
N GLU A 54 7.33 -13.88 4.63
CA GLU A 54 8.58 -13.11 4.74
C GLU A 54 8.31 -11.63 4.94
N VAL A 55 7.40 -11.04 4.15
CA VAL A 55 6.98 -9.65 4.32
C VAL A 55 6.42 -9.42 5.72
N THR A 56 5.55 -10.33 6.19
CA THR A 56 4.98 -10.25 7.54
C THR A 56 6.07 -10.34 8.62
N LYS A 57 7.04 -11.25 8.46
CA LYS A 57 8.17 -11.42 9.37
C LYS A 57 9.03 -10.17 9.42
N LEU A 58 9.37 -9.60 8.25
CA LEU A 58 10.16 -8.38 8.13
C LEU A 58 9.49 -7.20 8.85
N LEU A 59 8.20 -6.98 8.58
CA LEU A 59 7.43 -5.90 9.20
C LEU A 59 7.28 -6.07 10.72
N LYS A 60 7.14 -7.31 11.21
CA LYS A 60 7.11 -7.61 12.64
C LYS A 60 8.46 -7.34 13.31
N GLN A 61 9.57 -7.76 12.69
CA GLN A 61 10.93 -7.49 13.19
C GLN A 61 11.20 -5.99 13.31
N LYS A 62 10.76 -5.20 12.34
CA LYS A 62 10.89 -3.73 12.36
C LYS A 62 9.82 -3.02 13.20
N LYS A 63 8.92 -3.76 13.88
CA LYS A 63 7.78 -3.23 14.68
C LYS A 63 6.81 -2.33 13.87
N LEU A 64 6.78 -2.52 12.55
CA LEU A 64 5.95 -1.76 11.62
C LEU A 64 4.69 -2.49 11.19
N TYR A 65 4.45 -3.69 11.68
CA TYR A 65 3.26 -4.47 11.34
C TYR A 65 1.98 -3.69 11.66
N PRO A 66 1.09 -3.46 10.66
CA PRO A 66 0.01 -2.48 10.78
C PRO A 66 -1.22 -2.99 11.55
N GLU A 67 -1.37 -4.30 11.73
CA GLU A 67 -2.56 -4.88 12.37
C GLU A 67 -2.74 -4.37 13.80
N LYS A 68 -3.99 -4.06 14.16
CA LYS A 68 -4.39 -3.51 15.47
C LYS A 68 -3.84 -2.11 15.79
N LYS A 69 -3.13 -1.46 14.87
CA LYS A 69 -2.74 -0.05 15.02
C LYS A 69 -3.85 0.87 14.48
N ARG A 70 -3.93 2.08 15.00
CA ARG A 70 -4.82 3.10 14.44
C ARG A 70 -4.32 3.49 13.04
N ILE A 71 -5.23 3.58 12.07
CA ILE A 71 -4.88 3.90 10.68
C ILE A 71 -4.12 5.23 10.59
N GLY A 72 -4.53 6.24 11.36
CA GLY A 72 -3.85 7.54 11.39
C GLY A 72 -2.41 7.51 11.95
N THR A 73 -2.00 6.44 12.64
CA THR A 73 -0.64 6.30 13.17
C THR A 73 0.26 5.45 12.26
N ILE A 74 -0.30 4.88 11.18
CA ILE A 74 0.47 4.04 10.26
C ILE A 74 1.21 4.94 9.26
N ASN A 75 2.52 4.93 9.34
CA ASN A 75 3.37 5.64 8.39
C ASN A 75 3.61 4.75 7.15
N VAL A 76 2.80 4.98 6.12
CA VAL A 76 2.84 4.23 4.85
C VAL A 76 4.21 4.37 4.18
N ARG A 77 4.80 5.56 4.20
CA ARG A 77 6.10 5.83 3.60
C ARG A 77 7.23 5.03 4.27
N GLN A 78 7.18 4.91 5.58
CA GLN A 78 8.15 4.09 6.31
C GLN A 78 8.01 2.60 5.99
N LEU A 79 6.77 2.13 5.74
CA LEU A 79 6.53 0.76 5.27
C LEU A 79 7.18 0.54 3.89
N GLU A 80 6.98 1.47 2.96
CA GLU A 80 7.58 1.41 1.62
C GLU A 80 9.11 1.40 1.68
N GLU A 81 9.71 2.28 2.49
CA GLU A 81 11.17 2.35 2.66
C GLU A 81 11.75 1.02 3.17
N VAL A 82 11.14 0.44 4.21
CA VAL A 82 11.60 -0.83 4.77
C VAL A 82 11.44 -1.99 3.80
N LEU A 83 10.36 -2.03 3.05
CA LEU A 83 10.13 -3.07 2.05
C LEU A 83 11.06 -2.93 0.85
N SER A 84 11.35 -1.71 0.42
CA SER A 84 12.28 -1.42 -0.69
C SER A 84 13.74 -1.74 -0.36
N GLN A 85 14.10 -1.88 0.93
CA GLN A 85 15.43 -2.34 1.34
C GLN A 85 15.63 -3.84 1.13
N HIS A 86 14.57 -4.59 0.86
CA HIS A 86 14.69 -6.02 0.61
C HIS A 86 15.32 -6.27 -0.76
N PRO A 87 16.38 -7.12 -0.88
CA PRO A 87 17.13 -7.29 -2.13
C PRO A 87 16.25 -7.71 -3.33
N PHE A 88 15.23 -8.52 -3.11
CA PHE A 88 14.33 -8.97 -4.17
C PHE A 88 13.17 -8.01 -4.48
N VAL A 89 13.10 -6.85 -3.81
CA VAL A 89 12.08 -5.83 -4.08
C VAL A 89 12.66 -4.77 -5.00
N SER A 90 12.03 -4.58 -6.16
CA SER A 90 12.32 -3.46 -7.05
C SER A 90 11.64 -2.19 -6.57
N ARG A 91 10.35 -2.32 -6.20
CA ARG A 91 9.50 -1.22 -5.74
C ARG A 91 8.43 -1.77 -4.80
N ALA A 92 8.11 -1.03 -3.78
CA ALA A 92 6.99 -1.29 -2.90
C ALA A 92 6.06 -0.08 -2.85
N GLU A 93 4.76 -0.31 -2.95
CA GLU A 93 3.72 0.70 -2.82
C GLU A 93 2.79 0.31 -1.68
N CYS A 94 2.58 1.21 -0.76
CA CYS A 94 1.71 1.00 0.37
C CYS A 94 0.61 2.05 0.38
N TYR A 95 -0.63 1.63 0.62
CA TYR A 95 -1.77 2.55 0.69
C TYR A 95 -2.80 2.08 1.70
N LEU A 96 -3.62 3.01 2.13
CA LEU A 96 -4.74 2.73 3.03
C LEU A 96 -5.99 2.49 2.19
N THR A 97 -6.63 1.34 2.39
CA THR A 97 -7.89 1.01 1.72
C THR A 97 -9.07 1.61 2.47
N SER A 98 -10.15 1.92 1.76
CA SER A 98 -11.41 2.39 2.35
C SER A 98 -12.02 1.39 3.36
N GLY A 99 -11.67 0.11 3.23
CA GLY A 99 -12.08 -0.97 4.14
C GLY A 99 -11.34 -1.01 5.48
N GLY A 100 -10.39 -0.09 5.71
CA GLY A 100 -9.59 -0.05 6.94
C GLY A 100 -8.47 -1.08 6.99
N LYS A 101 -7.95 -1.49 5.83
CA LYS A 101 -6.78 -2.35 5.69
C LYS A 101 -5.60 -1.56 5.11
N VAL A 102 -4.39 -2.05 5.29
CA VAL A 102 -3.21 -1.58 4.56
C VAL A 102 -3.02 -2.46 3.33
N GLY A 103 -3.11 -1.86 2.14
CA GLY A 103 -2.72 -2.49 0.89
C GLY A 103 -1.21 -2.34 0.71
N ILE A 104 -0.55 -3.42 0.33
CA ILE A 104 0.87 -3.46 0.01
C ILE A 104 1.01 -4.13 -1.35
N GLU A 105 1.53 -3.39 -2.32
CA GLU A 105 1.87 -3.91 -3.64
C GLU A 105 3.39 -3.99 -3.75
N ILE A 106 3.90 -5.18 -4.06
CA ILE A 106 5.33 -5.43 -4.20
C ILE A 106 5.62 -5.78 -5.64
N TYR A 107 6.54 -5.04 -6.24
CA TYR A 107 7.13 -5.33 -7.54
C TYR A 107 8.45 -6.07 -7.29
N GLN A 108 8.55 -7.29 -7.76
CA GLN A 108 9.76 -8.10 -7.58
C GLN A 108 10.84 -7.74 -8.60
N ARG A 109 12.09 -7.92 -8.21
CA ARG A 109 13.21 -7.96 -9.16
C ARG A 109 13.17 -9.30 -9.88
N ILE A 110 13.28 -9.27 -11.19
CA ILE A 110 13.31 -10.45 -12.04
C ILE A 110 14.78 -10.79 -12.30
N PRO A 111 15.31 -11.90 -11.76
CA PRO A 111 16.68 -12.30 -12.02
C PRO A 111 16.82 -12.70 -13.49
N LEU A 112 17.77 -12.07 -14.17
CA LEU A 112 18.10 -12.36 -15.57
C LEU A 112 19.05 -13.54 -15.68
N LEU A 113 20.06 -13.56 -14.82
CA LEU A 113 21.05 -14.63 -14.81
C LEU A 113 21.60 -14.87 -13.39
N ARG A 114 22.07 -16.09 -13.17
CA ARG A 114 22.78 -16.48 -11.95
C ARG A 114 24.26 -16.61 -12.28
N VAL A 115 25.08 -15.88 -11.54
CA VAL A 115 26.53 -15.98 -11.63
C VAL A 115 27.01 -16.96 -10.56
N MET A 116 27.71 -17.99 -10.98
CA MET A 116 28.38 -18.94 -10.09
C MET A 116 29.87 -18.58 -10.08
N SER A 117 30.34 -18.07 -8.96
CA SER A 117 31.75 -17.75 -8.79
C SER A 117 32.55 -18.99 -8.41
N SER A 118 33.80 -19.07 -8.86
CA SER A 118 34.73 -20.11 -8.46
C SER A 118 35.05 -20.10 -6.96
N ASN A 119 34.80 -18.98 -6.29
CA ASN A 119 35.00 -18.80 -4.84
C ASN A 119 33.83 -19.33 -3.99
N GLY A 120 32.77 -19.85 -4.63
CA GLY A 120 31.57 -20.35 -3.95
C GLY A 120 30.46 -19.33 -3.73
N ASP A 121 30.72 -18.05 -3.97
CA ASP A 121 29.71 -16.99 -3.90
C ASP A 121 28.82 -17.03 -5.13
N ASN A 122 27.52 -17.17 -4.91
CA ASN A 122 26.54 -17.16 -5.97
C ASN A 122 25.67 -15.90 -5.83
N TYR A 123 25.50 -15.14 -6.90
CA TYR A 123 24.63 -13.98 -6.92
C TYR A 123 23.80 -13.92 -8.21
N TYR A 124 22.70 -13.21 -8.13
CA TYR A 124 21.81 -12.99 -9.26
C TYR A 124 21.99 -11.58 -9.78
N ILE A 125 21.85 -11.42 -11.08
CA ILE A 125 21.83 -10.12 -11.75
C ILE A 125 20.46 -9.92 -12.32
N ASP A 126 19.83 -8.77 -12.04
CA ASP A 126 18.55 -8.38 -12.60
C ASP A 126 18.71 -7.55 -13.90
N LEU A 127 17.58 -7.18 -14.52
CA LEU A 127 17.56 -6.34 -15.73
C LEU A 127 18.18 -4.94 -15.53
N SER A 128 18.27 -4.46 -14.32
CA SER A 128 18.93 -3.17 -14.00
C SER A 128 20.43 -3.30 -13.83
N LEU A 129 20.99 -4.48 -14.04
CA LEU A 129 22.40 -4.83 -13.83
C LEU A 129 22.87 -4.67 -12.38
N ILE A 130 21.93 -4.64 -11.45
CA ILE A 130 22.20 -4.65 -10.02
C ILE A 130 22.28 -6.11 -9.58
N HIS A 131 23.37 -6.48 -8.89
CA HIS A 131 23.46 -7.81 -8.27
C HIS A 131 22.60 -7.86 -7.01
N ILE A 132 21.93 -8.97 -6.83
CA ILE A 132 21.00 -9.24 -5.72
C ILE A 132 21.59 -10.33 -4.84
#